data_81de3a7446ad9bd3e3b99b62f8e75f75
#
_entry.id   81de3a7446ad9bd3e3b99b62f8e75f75
#
_cell.length_a   1.000
_cell.length_b   1.000
_cell.length_c   1.000
_cell.angle_alpha   90.00
_cell.angle_beta   90.00
_cell.angle_gamma   90.00
#
_symmetry.space_group_name_H-M   'P 1'
#
loop_
_entity.id
_entity.type
_entity.pdbx_description
1 polymer ?
#
loop_
_entity_poly.entity_id
_entity_poly.type
_entity_poly.pdbx_seq_one_letter_code
_entity_poly.pdbx_strand_id
1 'polypeptide(L)'
;MKTFNNVPILQYRNKFGSLEEKKADLLTIREQYDGTLIINDSMELIAYADGLHIGQDDIRAYSDDLVEAVKQIRLKIGRKVLGLSTHNKEEILEANSLDLDYIGLGAYRATHTKSEANVGGKTLIEAAKHSKHPVGMIGGVTLDDTFEEPIHYKVIGSGLYL
;
A
#
# COMPACT_ATOMS: atom_id res chain seq x y z
N MET A 1 -14.21 -1.26 -20.96
CA MET A 1 -13.25 -1.55 -19.89
C MET A 1 -12.07 -0.59 -20.04
N LYS A 2 -11.77 0.25 -19.05
CA LYS A 2 -10.62 1.15 -19.13
C LYS A 2 -9.36 0.28 -18.96
N THR A 3 -8.55 0.20 -19.98
CA THR A 3 -7.26 -0.48 -19.93
C THR A 3 -6.32 0.29 -19.00
N PHE A 4 -5.82 -0.36 -17.95
CA PHE A 4 -4.85 0.21 -17.01
C PHE A 4 -3.42 0.23 -17.56
N ASN A 5 -3.24 0.22 -18.88
CA ASN A 5 -1.95 0.08 -19.56
C ASN A 5 -0.93 1.20 -19.22
N ASN A 6 -1.38 2.31 -18.61
CA ASN A 6 -0.52 3.44 -18.22
C ASN A 6 -0.29 3.53 -16.70
N VAL A 7 -0.75 2.54 -15.93
CA VAL A 7 -0.55 2.51 -14.47
C VAL A 7 0.62 1.57 -14.18
N PRO A 8 1.74 2.05 -13.62
CA PRO A 8 2.91 1.21 -13.39
C PRO A 8 2.71 0.20 -12.25
N ILE A 9 1.87 0.54 -11.28
CA ILE A 9 1.59 -0.29 -10.10
C ILE A 9 0.09 -0.34 -9.88
N LEU A 10 -0.46 -1.53 -9.77
CA LEU A 10 -1.85 -1.79 -9.41
C LEU A 10 -1.91 -2.49 -8.06
N GLN A 11 -2.68 -1.96 -7.12
CA GLN A 11 -2.94 -2.63 -5.85
C GLN A 11 -4.35 -3.21 -5.83
N TYR A 12 -4.42 -4.53 -5.65
CA TYR A 12 -5.68 -5.25 -5.48
C TYR A 12 -6.06 -5.33 -4.00
N ARG A 13 -7.27 -4.93 -3.69
CA ARG A 13 -7.84 -5.00 -2.34
C ARG A 13 -9.30 -5.41 -2.38
N ASN A 14 -9.59 -6.58 -1.82
CA ASN A 14 -10.95 -7.07 -1.58
C ASN A 14 -11.05 -7.53 -0.13
N LYS A 15 -11.76 -6.74 0.71
CA LYS A 15 -11.87 -7.01 2.15
C LYS A 15 -12.75 -8.22 2.49
N PHE A 16 -13.72 -8.52 1.63
CA PHE A 16 -14.82 -9.43 1.97
C PHE A 16 -14.83 -10.73 1.14
N GLY A 17 -14.09 -10.77 0.04
CA GLY A 17 -14.00 -11.94 -0.80
C GLY A 17 -13.29 -13.12 -0.13
N SER A 18 -13.71 -14.34 -0.44
CA SER A 18 -13.00 -15.56 -0.09
C SER A 18 -11.63 -15.60 -0.78
N LEU A 19 -10.72 -16.48 -0.33
CA LEU A 19 -9.42 -16.66 -0.98
C LEU A 19 -9.57 -17.14 -2.43
N GLU A 20 -10.59 -17.94 -2.72
CA GLU A 20 -10.87 -18.41 -4.09
C GLU A 20 -11.33 -17.28 -4.99
N GLU A 21 -12.24 -16.42 -4.53
CA GLU A 21 -12.66 -15.22 -5.26
C GLU A 21 -11.50 -14.28 -5.52
N LYS A 22 -10.71 -13.98 -4.49
CA LYS A 22 -9.50 -13.14 -4.63
C LYS A 22 -8.50 -13.72 -5.62
N LYS A 23 -8.29 -15.04 -5.60
CA LYS A 23 -7.42 -15.71 -6.56
C LYS A 23 -7.95 -15.57 -7.98
N ALA A 24 -9.25 -15.78 -8.19
CA ALA A 24 -9.88 -15.63 -9.50
C ALA A 24 -9.73 -14.19 -10.02
N ASP A 25 -9.95 -13.20 -9.17
CA ASP A 25 -9.75 -11.78 -9.49
C ASP A 25 -8.31 -11.49 -9.91
N LEU A 26 -7.31 -11.98 -9.16
CA LEU A 26 -5.89 -11.79 -9.46
C LEU A 26 -5.50 -12.41 -10.82
N LEU A 27 -6.00 -13.59 -11.13
CA LEU A 27 -5.79 -14.23 -12.43
C LEU A 27 -6.41 -13.41 -13.56
N THR A 28 -7.65 -12.94 -13.39
CA THR A 28 -8.33 -12.08 -14.37
C THR A 28 -7.60 -10.75 -14.58
N ILE A 29 -7.09 -10.14 -13.51
CA ILE A 29 -6.28 -8.92 -13.61
C ILE A 29 -5.02 -9.22 -14.41
N ARG A 30 -4.33 -10.32 -14.13
CA ARG A 30 -3.07 -10.67 -14.78
C ARG A 30 -3.21 -10.94 -16.28
N GLU A 31 -4.37 -11.41 -16.75
CA GLU A 31 -4.66 -11.57 -18.18
C GLU A 31 -4.66 -10.23 -18.94
N GLN A 32 -4.83 -9.10 -18.25
CA GLN A 32 -5.05 -7.79 -18.85
C GLN A 32 -4.05 -6.73 -18.38
N TYR A 33 -3.15 -7.08 -17.46
CA TYR A 33 -2.22 -6.13 -16.84
C TYR A 33 -0.86 -6.79 -16.60
N ASP A 34 0.16 -6.24 -17.27
CA ASP A 34 1.54 -6.73 -17.21
C ASP A 34 2.42 -5.98 -16.20
N GLY A 35 1.90 -4.91 -15.58
CA GLY A 35 2.64 -4.11 -14.60
C GLY A 35 2.77 -4.79 -13.24
N THR A 36 3.33 -4.07 -12.29
CA THR A 36 3.49 -4.54 -10.91
C THR A 36 2.14 -4.66 -10.20
N LEU A 37 1.77 -5.88 -9.82
CA LEU A 37 0.54 -6.18 -9.10
C LEU A 37 0.84 -6.43 -7.63
N ILE A 38 0.28 -5.59 -6.75
CA ILE A 38 0.42 -5.71 -5.31
C ILE A 38 -0.91 -6.20 -4.72
N ILE A 39 -0.84 -7.20 -3.85
CA ILE A 39 -2.01 -7.66 -3.08
C ILE A 39 -2.01 -7.04 -1.69
N ASN A 40 -3.18 -6.63 -1.23
CA ASN A 40 -3.37 -6.08 0.11
C ASN A 40 -3.74 -7.21 1.09
N ASP A 41 -2.98 -7.36 2.16
CA ASP A 41 -3.16 -8.23 3.34
C ASP A 41 -3.16 -9.75 3.10
N SER A 42 -3.57 -10.25 1.95
CA SER A 42 -3.75 -11.69 1.69
C SER A 42 -2.44 -12.37 1.27
N MET A 43 -1.51 -12.57 2.21
CA MET A 43 -0.20 -13.16 1.93
C MET A 43 -0.28 -14.59 1.35
N GLU A 44 -1.34 -15.33 1.63
CA GLU A 44 -1.58 -16.68 1.09
C GLU A 44 -1.63 -16.69 -0.44
N LEU A 45 -1.97 -15.55 -1.05
CA LEU A 45 -2.09 -15.39 -2.50
C LEU A 45 -0.87 -14.71 -3.13
N ILE A 46 0.22 -14.55 -2.40
CA ILE A 46 1.42 -13.86 -2.89
C ILE A 46 2.03 -14.49 -4.15
N ALA A 47 1.78 -15.77 -4.39
CA ALA A 47 2.22 -16.45 -5.62
C ALA A 47 1.61 -15.84 -6.89
N TYR A 48 0.46 -15.16 -6.78
CA TYR A 48 -0.27 -14.53 -7.89
C TYR A 48 -0.01 -13.04 -8.03
N ALA A 49 0.86 -12.48 -7.19
CA ALA A 49 1.19 -11.06 -7.16
C ALA A 49 2.71 -10.83 -7.14
N ASP A 50 3.13 -9.60 -7.42
CA ASP A 50 4.53 -9.17 -7.41
C ASP A 50 4.93 -8.56 -6.07
N GLY A 51 3.95 -8.25 -5.22
CA GLY A 51 4.19 -7.66 -3.92
C GLY A 51 3.01 -7.78 -2.96
N LEU A 52 3.31 -7.46 -1.71
CA LEU A 52 2.37 -7.41 -0.59
C LEU A 52 2.35 -5.99 -0.02
N HIS A 53 1.17 -5.48 0.25
CA HIS A 53 0.96 -4.30 1.11
C HIS A 53 0.24 -4.74 2.38
N ILE A 54 0.76 -4.36 3.54
CA ILE A 54 0.24 -4.79 4.83
C ILE A 54 -0.06 -3.60 5.74
N GLY A 55 -1.14 -3.70 6.53
CA GLY A 55 -1.53 -2.70 7.52
C GLY A 55 -0.81 -2.85 8.85
N GLN A 56 -0.93 -1.83 9.72
CA GLN A 56 -0.29 -1.79 11.05
C GLN A 56 -0.78 -2.92 11.97
N ASP A 57 -2.06 -3.22 11.95
CA ASP A 57 -2.62 -4.30 12.78
C ASP A 57 -2.25 -5.67 12.23
N ASP A 58 -2.25 -5.81 10.90
CA ASP A 58 -1.96 -7.07 10.24
C ASP A 58 -0.48 -7.48 10.37
N ILE A 59 0.45 -6.53 10.30
CA ILE A 59 1.88 -6.83 10.51
C ILE A 59 2.15 -7.25 11.96
N ARG A 60 1.47 -6.65 12.94
CA ARG A 60 1.61 -6.99 14.37
C ARG A 60 1.03 -8.36 14.72
N ALA A 61 0.19 -8.94 13.86
CA ALA A 61 -0.25 -10.33 14.01
C ALA A 61 0.90 -11.34 13.81
N TYR A 62 2.02 -10.95 13.16
CA TYR A 62 3.22 -11.79 13.04
C TYR A 62 4.15 -11.67 14.24
N SER A 63 4.32 -10.47 14.77
CA SER A 63 5.10 -10.19 15.98
C SER A 63 4.83 -8.75 16.44
N ASP A 64 4.88 -8.50 17.75
CA ASP A 64 4.89 -7.14 18.29
C ASP A 64 6.20 -6.39 17.95
N ASP A 65 7.30 -7.12 17.79
CA ASP A 65 8.54 -6.60 17.22
C ASP A 65 8.43 -6.58 15.69
N LEU A 66 8.35 -5.38 15.13
CA LEU A 66 8.17 -5.20 13.67
C LEU A 66 9.36 -5.69 12.85
N VAL A 67 10.58 -5.65 13.38
CA VAL A 67 11.77 -6.21 12.70
C VAL A 67 11.62 -7.72 12.54
N GLU A 68 11.16 -8.38 13.60
CA GLU A 68 10.89 -9.82 13.55
C GLU A 68 9.71 -10.15 12.66
N ALA A 69 8.63 -9.34 12.71
CA ALA A 69 7.47 -9.50 11.83
C ALA A 69 7.88 -9.43 10.35
N VAL A 70 8.67 -8.43 9.97
CA VAL A 70 9.16 -8.27 8.59
C VAL A 70 10.05 -9.44 8.18
N LYS A 71 10.91 -9.96 9.06
CA LYS A 71 11.70 -11.17 8.77
C LYS A 71 10.80 -12.36 8.44
N GLN A 72 9.77 -12.59 9.24
CA GLN A 72 8.83 -13.70 9.01
C GLN A 72 8.10 -13.54 7.68
N ILE A 73 7.67 -12.30 7.34
CA ILE A 73 7.04 -11.99 6.07
C ILE A 73 8.02 -12.24 4.92
N ARG A 74 9.24 -11.74 5.01
CA ARG A 74 10.30 -11.92 3.99
C ARG A 74 10.63 -13.38 3.72
N LEU A 75 10.60 -14.24 4.73
CA LEU A 75 10.78 -15.68 4.54
C LEU A 75 9.72 -16.30 3.62
N LYS A 76 8.51 -15.73 3.60
CA LYS A 76 7.39 -16.20 2.76
C LYS A 76 7.36 -15.55 1.38
N ILE A 77 7.59 -14.23 1.31
CA ILE A 77 7.46 -13.49 0.04
C ILE A 77 8.79 -13.32 -0.70
N GLY A 78 9.92 -13.58 -0.04
CA GLY A 78 11.25 -13.38 -0.62
C GLY A 78 11.51 -11.91 -0.96
N ARG A 79 11.99 -11.66 -2.16
CA ARG A 79 12.31 -10.31 -2.67
C ARG A 79 11.14 -9.60 -3.37
N LYS A 80 9.94 -10.13 -3.27
CA LYS A 80 8.77 -9.44 -3.80
C LYS A 80 8.57 -8.10 -3.07
N VAL A 81 7.92 -7.15 -3.72
CA VAL A 81 7.68 -5.81 -3.15
C VAL A 81 6.93 -5.92 -1.83
N LEU A 82 7.39 -5.20 -0.81
CA LEU A 82 6.75 -5.13 0.50
C LEU A 82 6.48 -3.68 0.88
N GLY A 83 5.22 -3.33 1.05
CA GLY A 83 4.77 -2.03 1.52
C GLY A 83 4.07 -2.11 2.86
N LEU A 84 4.22 -1.08 3.68
CA LEU A 84 3.56 -0.93 4.98
C LEU A 84 2.73 0.36 5.02
N SER A 85 1.49 0.26 5.49
CA SER A 85 0.67 1.44 5.78
C SER A 85 1.21 2.22 6.97
N THR A 86 1.29 3.54 6.85
CA THR A 86 1.63 4.48 7.93
C THR A 86 0.64 5.65 7.97
N HIS A 87 0.47 6.29 9.12
CA HIS A 87 -0.54 7.32 9.33
C HIS A 87 0.01 8.59 9.99
N ASN A 88 1.23 8.54 10.52
CA ASN A 88 1.85 9.61 11.28
C ASN A 88 3.37 9.50 11.26
N LYS A 89 4.04 10.50 11.82
CA LYS A 89 5.50 10.56 11.89
C LYS A 89 6.10 9.40 12.70
N GLU A 90 5.46 9.03 13.79
CA GLU A 90 5.93 7.98 14.70
C GLU A 90 6.03 6.63 13.96
N GLU A 91 4.99 6.26 13.24
CA GLU A 91 4.97 5.05 12.43
C GLU A 91 5.99 5.09 11.28
N ILE A 92 6.23 6.26 10.68
CA ILE A 92 7.28 6.45 9.67
C ILE A 92 8.66 6.20 10.26
N LEU A 93 8.94 6.77 11.43
CA LEU A 93 10.24 6.59 12.11
C LEU A 93 10.47 5.11 12.49
N GLU A 94 9.43 4.42 12.97
CA GLU A 94 9.48 2.99 13.24
C GLU A 94 9.76 2.19 11.96
N ALA A 95 9.07 2.51 10.87
CA ALA A 95 9.25 1.85 9.58
C ALA A 95 10.67 2.02 8.99
N ASN A 96 11.38 3.08 9.32
CA ASN A 96 12.71 3.37 8.78
C ASN A 96 13.77 2.30 9.08
N SER A 97 13.57 1.47 10.09
CA SER A 97 14.45 0.35 10.45
C SER A 97 14.08 -0.98 9.80
N LEU A 98 12.96 -1.02 9.06
CA LEU A 98 12.40 -2.24 8.49
C LEU A 98 12.85 -2.44 7.04
N ASP A 99 12.94 -3.70 6.62
CA ASP A 99 13.27 -4.09 5.25
C ASP A 99 12.02 -4.00 4.35
N LEU A 100 11.64 -2.77 4.02
CA LEU A 100 10.50 -2.42 3.19
C LEU A 100 10.96 -1.82 1.86
N ASP A 101 10.11 -1.92 0.83
CA ASP A 101 10.34 -1.28 -0.47
C ASP A 101 9.67 0.09 -0.55
N TYR A 102 8.58 0.30 0.19
CA TYR A 102 7.88 1.58 0.30
C TYR A 102 6.98 1.64 1.53
N ILE A 103 6.53 2.83 1.88
CA ILE A 103 5.44 3.04 2.84
C ILE A 103 4.25 3.70 2.15
N GLY A 104 3.04 3.32 2.55
CA GLY A 104 1.82 4.06 2.23
C GLY A 104 1.54 5.05 3.36
N LEU A 105 1.29 6.30 3.04
CA LEU A 105 1.01 7.35 4.02
C LEU A 105 -0.36 7.98 3.76
N GLY A 106 -1.25 7.89 4.71
CA GLY A 106 -2.63 8.41 4.58
C GLY A 106 -3.37 8.48 5.91
N ALA A 107 -4.59 9.04 5.91
CA ALA A 107 -5.28 9.55 4.73
C ALA A 107 -4.95 11.04 4.48
N TYR A 108 -4.62 11.39 3.24
CA TYR A 108 -4.29 12.77 2.87
C TYR A 108 -5.52 13.69 2.93
N ARG A 109 -6.68 13.20 2.42
CA ARG A 109 -7.99 13.86 2.53
C ARG A 109 -9.04 12.87 3.04
N ALA A 110 -10.15 13.40 3.53
CA ALA A 110 -11.33 12.59 3.86
C ALA A 110 -11.84 11.85 2.62
N THR A 111 -12.25 10.61 2.81
CA THR A 111 -12.87 9.80 1.76
C THR A 111 -14.16 9.18 2.28
N HIS A 112 -15.09 8.80 1.39
CA HIS A 112 -16.31 8.09 1.77
C HIS A 112 -16.06 6.74 2.48
N THR A 113 -14.86 6.18 2.34
CA THR A 113 -14.45 4.93 2.99
C THR A 113 -13.83 5.13 4.37
N LYS A 114 -13.40 6.36 4.72
CA LYS A 114 -12.85 6.72 6.04
C LYS A 114 -13.31 8.15 6.38
N SER A 115 -14.50 8.28 6.91
CA SER A 115 -15.17 9.56 7.07
C SER A 115 -14.61 10.48 8.16
N GLU A 116 -13.84 10.00 9.14
CA GLU A 116 -13.46 10.83 10.30
C GLU A 116 -12.05 10.60 10.86
N ALA A 117 -11.35 9.54 10.53
CA ALA A 117 -10.09 9.22 11.16
C ALA A 117 -8.90 9.86 10.41
N ASN A 118 -8.29 10.87 11.03
CA ASN A 118 -6.93 11.31 10.76
C ASN A 118 -6.66 11.75 9.31
N VAL A 119 -7.37 12.77 8.86
CA VAL A 119 -7.01 13.50 7.66
C VAL A 119 -5.83 14.40 7.97
N GLY A 120 -4.65 14.04 7.45
CA GLY A 120 -3.43 14.74 7.80
C GLY A 120 -3.05 15.91 6.90
N GLY A 121 -3.53 15.94 5.65
CA GLY A 121 -3.21 17.01 4.71
C GLY A 121 -1.73 17.40 4.68
N LYS A 122 -1.44 18.68 4.91
CA LYS A 122 -0.08 19.22 4.96
C LYS A 122 0.79 18.57 6.06
N THR A 123 0.20 18.16 7.16
CA THR A 123 0.92 17.49 8.25
C THR A 123 1.53 16.16 7.79
N LEU A 124 0.85 15.43 6.92
CA LEU A 124 1.40 14.21 6.32
C LEU A 124 2.52 14.49 5.33
N ILE A 125 2.46 15.58 4.57
CA ILE A 125 3.55 16.00 3.68
C ILE A 125 4.82 16.28 4.50
N GLU A 126 4.69 16.98 5.63
CA GLU A 126 5.82 17.23 6.53
C GLU A 126 6.32 15.93 7.20
N ALA A 127 5.42 15.05 7.61
CA ALA A 127 5.79 13.75 8.16
C ALA A 127 6.56 12.89 7.16
N ALA A 128 6.16 12.90 5.88
CA ALA A 128 6.82 12.16 4.82
C ALA A 128 8.32 12.45 4.69
N LYS A 129 8.75 13.68 4.99
CA LYS A 129 10.17 14.10 4.94
C LYS A 129 11.07 13.30 5.90
N HIS A 130 10.50 12.63 6.87
CA HIS A 130 11.24 11.76 7.80
C HIS A 130 11.40 10.32 7.30
N SER A 131 10.78 9.96 6.17
CA SER A 131 10.88 8.62 5.62
C SER A 131 12.20 8.37 4.94
N LYS A 132 12.79 7.19 5.22
CA LYS A 132 13.93 6.63 4.46
C LYS A 132 13.47 5.77 3.29
N HIS A 133 12.19 5.43 3.24
CA HIS A 133 11.59 4.67 2.15
C HIS A 133 10.84 5.58 1.18
N PRO A 134 10.68 5.19 -0.09
CA PRO A 134 9.75 5.83 -1.00
C PRO A 134 8.35 5.89 -0.38
N VAL A 135 7.66 7.01 -0.53
CA VAL A 135 6.32 7.22 0.05
C VAL A 135 5.26 7.21 -1.03
N GLY A 136 4.23 6.41 -0.83
CA GLY A 136 2.97 6.46 -1.58
C GLY A 136 1.92 7.24 -0.79
N MET A 137 1.59 8.45 -1.21
CA MET A 137 0.52 9.24 -0.58
C MET A 137 -0.84 8.70 -1.00
N ILE A 138 -1.68 8.37 -0.02
CA ILE A 138 -3.00 7.75 -0.21
C ILE A 138 -4.10 8.49 0.55
N GLY A 139 -5.35 8.26 0.13
CA GLY A 139 -6.54 8.83 0.75
C GLY A 139 -6.95 10.16 0.12
N GLY A 140 -7.93 10.11 -0.78
CA GLY A 140 -8.43 11.27 -1.49
C GLY A 140 -7.42 11.96 -2.41
N VAL A 141 -6.36 11.24 -2.82
CA VAL A 141 -5.38 11.70 -3.80
C VAL A 141 -6.00 11.61 -5.20
N THR A 142 -5.73 12.62 -6.03
CA THR A 142 -6.21 12.73 -7.40
C THR A 142 -5.06 12.80 -8.41
N LEU A 143 -5.37 12.74 -9.70
CA LEU A 143 -4.37 12.87 -10.75
C LEU A 143 -3.71 14.26 -10.78
N ASP A 144 -4.44 15.30 -10.36
CA ASP A 144 -3.98 16.69 -10.36
C ASP A 144 -3.06 17.02 -9.18
N ASP A 145 -3.03 16.18 -8.15
CA ASP A 145 -2.14 16.39 -7.02
C ASP A 145 -0.68 16.27 -7.45
N THR A 146 0.16 17.14 -6.90
CA THR A 146 1.61 17.11 -7.09
C THR A 146 2.29 17.05 -5.72
N PHE A 147 3.31 16.21 -5.61
CA PHE A 147 4.10 16.05 -4.39
C PHE A 147 5.58 16.12 -4.71
N GLU A 148 6.36 16.55 -3.73
CA GLU A 148 7.81 16.55 -3.78
C GLU A 148 8.38 15.30 -3.06
N GLU A 149 9.65 15.00 -3.31
CA GLU A 149 10.41 13.96 -2.61
C GLU A 149 10.26 14.10 -1.09
N PRO A 150 10.11 13.02 -0.32
CA PRO A 150 10.20 11.61 -0.73
C PRO A 150 8.86 10.95 -1.14
N ILE A 151 7.85 11.76 -1.48
CA ILE A 151 6.55 11.24 -1.95
C ILE A 151 6.67 10.91 -3.44
N HIS A 152 6.94 9.65 -3.75
CA HIS A 152 7.20 9.17 -5.10
C HIS A 152 5.93 8.74 -5.85
N TYR A 153 4.91 8.31 -5.11
CA TYR A 153 3.72 7.72 -5.70
C TYR A 153 2.45 8.42 -5.25
N LYS A 154 1.57 8.65 -6.20
CA LYS A 154 0.16 9.00 -5.95
C LYS A 154 -0.65 7.71 -5.95
N VAL A 155 -1.21 7.34 -4.80
CA VAL A 155 -2.06 6.16 -4.69
C VAL A 155 -3.50 6.60 -4.80
N ILE A 156 -4.10 6.34 -5.94
CA ILE A 156 -5.43 6.81 -6.31
C ILE A 156 -6.40 5.62 -6.28
N GLY A 157 -7.41 5.70 -5.43
CA GLY A 157 -8.50 4.73 -5.36
C GLY A 157 -9.76 5.26 -6.01
N SER A 158 -10.71 5.70 -5.21
CA SER A 158 -12.01 6.22 -5.68
C SER A 158 -11.90 7.42 -6.63
N GLY A 159 -10.80 8.19 -6.56
CA GLY A 159 -10.53 9.31 -7.47
C GLY A 159 -10.39 8.95 -8.95
N LEU A 160 -10.29 7.66 -9.29
CA LEU A 160 -10.29 7.20 -10.69
C LEU A 160 -11.68 7.12 -11.30
N TYR A 161 -12.73 7.19 -10.48
CA TYR A 161 -14.12 7.02 -10.89
C TYR A 161 -14.93 8.34 -10.86
N LEU A 162 -14.26 9.46 -10.60
CA LEU A 162 -14.86 10.81 -10.59
C LEU A 162 -14.73 11.47 -11.96
#